data_12cd98cf4cda19496ecd6534c8c46784
#
_entry.id   12cd98cf4cda19496ecd6534c8c46784
#
_cell.length_a   1.000
_cell.length_b   1.000
_cell.length_c   1.000
_cell.angle_alpha   90.00
_cell.angle_beta   90.00
_cell.angle_gamma   90.00
#
_symmetry.space_group_name_H-M   'P 1'
#
loop_
_entity.id
_entity.type
_entity.pdbx_description
1 polymer ?
#
loop_
_entity_poly.entity_id
_entity_poly.type
_entity_poly.pdbx_seq_one_letter_code
_entity_poly.pdbx_strand_id
1 'polypeptide(L)'
;MTDFQTFNSRHRRLAILRFLEASPGYTSNVSILTDVLNSDDIGIQTSRDQTTTELAWLAENGFVTLGGREDFRVATATGRGVEIALGRATHPEIKRPGPRA
;
A
#
# COMPACT_ATOMS: atom_id res chain seq x y z
N MET A 1 9.25 -16.54 -13.26
CA MET A 1 9.40 -15.31 -14.04
C MET A 1 8.59 -14.20 -13.40
N THR A 2 9.22 -13.05 -13.14
CA THR A 2 8.51 -11.90 -12.60
C THR A 2 7.81 -11.19 -13.75
N ASP A 3 6.49 -11.10 -13.68
CA ASP A 3 5.72 -10.39 -14.68
C ASP A 3 5.36 -8.99 -14.19
N PHE A 4 4.71 -8.22 -15.06
CA PHE A 4 4.29 -6.87 -14.72
C PHE A 4 3.32 -6.84 -13.54
N GLN A 5 2.47 -7.86 -13.43
CA GLN A 5 1.49 -7.92 -12.35
C GLN A 5 2.18 -8.02 -10.99
N THR A 6 3.16 -8.93 -10.88
CA THR A 6 3.90 -9.11 -9.64
C THR A 6 4.71 -7.86 -9.30
N PHE A 7 5.38 -7.30 -10.30
CA PHE A 7 6.17 -6.08 -10.13
C PHE A 7 5.29 -4.92 -9.65
N ASN A 8 4.14 -4.73 -10.30
CA ASN A 8 3.23 -3.65 -9.94
C ASN A 8 2.61 -3.86 -8.56
N SER A 9 2.31 -5.10 -8.18
CA SER A 9 1.79 -5.38 -6.83
C SER A 9 2.78 -4.98 -5.76
N ARG A 10 4.05 -5.28 -5.94
CA ARG A 10 5.08 -4.87 -4.99
C ARG A 10 5.16 -3.35 -4.87
N HIS A 11 5.06 -2.65 -5.98
CA HIS A 11 5.05 -1.19 -6.00
C HIS A 11 3.81 -0.63 -5.31
N ARG A 12 2.64 -1.18 -5.60
CA ARG A 12 1.39 -0.72 -4.98
C ARG A 12 1.47 -0.84 -3.46
N ARG A 13 1.99 -1.97 -2.98
CA ARG A 13 2.09 -2.22 -1.54
C ARG A 13 2.98 -1.19 -0.85
N LEU A 14 4.13 -0.89 -1.44
CA LEU A 14 5.00 0.14 -0.88
C LEU A 14 4.33 1.52 -0.92
N ALA A 15 3.73 1.88 -2.05
CA ALA A 15 3.09 3.18 -2.20
C ALA A 15 1.95 3.36 -1.20
N ILE A 16 1.14 2.31 -0.99
CA ILE A 16 0.06 2.35 -0.01
C ILE A 16 0.63 2.60 1.39
N LEU A 17 1.64 1.83 1.79
CA LEU A 17 2.20 1.96 3.13
C LEU A 17 2.85 3.33 3.34
N ARG A 18 3.53 3.85 2.32
CA ARG A 18 4.16 5.17 2.42
C ARG A 18 3.12 6.28 2.53
N PHE A 19 2.02 6.16 1.79
CA PHE A 19 0.96 7.15 1.89
C PHE A 19 0.29 7.10 3.26
N LEU A 20 0.04 5.89 3.79
CA LEU A 20 -0.55 5.75 5.11
C LEU A 20 0.38 6.31 6.20
N GLU A 21 1.67 6.02 6.10
CA GLU A 21 2.63 6.53 7.07
C GLU A 21 2.63 8.06 7.11
N ALA A 22 2.48 8.70 5.97
CA ALA A 22 2.45 10.15 5.87
C ALA A 22 1.08 10.77 6.18
N SER A 23 0.05 9.95 6.37
CA SER A 23 -1.31 10.42 6.58
C SER A 23 -1.62 10.60 8.06
N PRO A 24 -2.49 11.54 8.42
CA PRO A 24 -2.93 11.70 9.81
C PRO A 24 -3.53 10.39 10.34
N GLY A 25 -3.07 9.96 11.52
CA GLY A 25 -3.53 8.73 12.13
C GLY A 25 -3.15 7.48 11.37
N TYR A 26 -2.24 7.58 10.38
CA TYR A 26 -1.81 6.45 9.55
C TYR A 26 -2.98 5.77 8.80
N THR A 27 -4.02 6.54 8.51
CA THR A 27 -5.29 6.00 8.01
C THR A 27 -5.70 6.65 6.69
N SER A 28 -6.25 5.88 5.78
CA SER A 28 -6.90 6.36 4.57
C SER A 28 -7.92 5.34 4.09
N ASN A 29 -8.58 5.63 2.98
CA ASN A 29 -9.62 4.76 2.45
C ASN A 29 -9.29 4.28 1.04
N VAL A 30 -10.03 3.26 0.59
CA VAL A 30 -9.78 2.63 -0.69
C VAL A 30 -9.88 3.61 -1.86
N SER A 31 -10.78 4.58 -1.80
CA SER A 31 -10.94 5.55 -2.89
C SER A 31 -9.72 6.46 -3.02
N ILE A 32 -9.27 7.01 -1.90
CA ILE A 32 -8.09 7.89 -1.91
C ILE A 32 -6.85 7.09 -2.31
N LEU A 33 -6.70 5.87 -1.77
CA LEU A 33 -5.54 5.05 -2.11
C LEU A 33 -5.51 4.68 -3.59
N THR A 34 -6.68 4.41 -4.19
CA THR A 34 -6.75 4.16 -5.62
C THR A 34 -6.31 5.39 -6.41
N ASP A 35 -6.76 6.58 -6.00
CA ASP A 35 -6.35 7.81 -6.66
C ASP A 35 -4.85 8.06 -6.53
N VAL A 36 -4.29 7.78 -5.37
CA VAL A 36 -2.84 7.92 -5.14
C VAL A 36 -2.04 7.02 -6.07
N LEU A 37 -2.47 5.77 -6.22
CA LEU A 37 -1.77 4.81 -7.08
C LEU A 37 -1.81 5.23 -8.55
N ASN A 38 -2.88 5.91 -8.96
CA ASN A 38 -3.04 6.39 -10.33
C ASN A 38 -2.47 7.79 -10.54
N SER A 39 -1.97 8.44 -9.50
CA SER A 39 -1.42 9.79 -9.61
C SER A 39 -0.13 9.78 -10.43
N ASP A 40 0.24 10.95 -10.94
CA ASP A 40 1.47 11.08 -11.72
C ASP A 40 2.72 10.70 -10.92
N ASP A 41 2.70 10.91 -9.62
CA ASP A 41 3.84 10.60 -8.75
C ASP A 41 4.11 9.10 -8.65
N ILE A 42 3.05 8.29 -8.67
CA ILE A 42 3.16 6.84 -8.56
C ILE A 42 3.01 6.19 -9.93
N GLY A 43 1.97 6.56 -10.67
CA GLY A 43 1.81 6.17 -12.06
C GLY A 43 1.52 4.70 -12.30
N ILE A 44 0.89 4.01 -11.36
CA ILE A 44 0.52 2.60 -11.53
C ILE A 44 -0.98 2.54 -11.77
N GLN A 45 -1.37 2.26 -13.01
CA GLN A 45 -2.78 2.14 -13.34
C GLN A 45 -3.43 1.05 -12.48
N THR A 46 -4.39 1.44 -11.66
CA THR A 46 -4.94 0.56 -10.63
C THR A 46 -6.45 0.75 -10.54
N SER A 47 -7.17 -0.36 -10.57
CA SER A 47 -8.61 -0.34 -10.31
C SER A 47 -8.87 -0.35 -8.81
N ARG A 48 -10.10 -0.03 -8.43
CA ARG A 48 -10.53 -0.11 -7.04
C ARG A 48 -10.43 -1.55 -6.52
N ASP A 49 -10.76 -2.53 -7.37
CA ASP A 49 -10.64 -3.94 -6.98
C ASP A 49 -9.18 -4.33 -6.72
N GLN A 50 -8.27 -3.84 -7.53
CA GLN A 50 -6.85 -4.10 -7.32
C GLN A 50 -6.35 -3.47 -6.01
N THR A 51 -6.81 -2.27 -5.70
CA THR A 51 -6.48 -1.66 -4.40
C THR A 51 -7.00 -2.52 -3.25
N THR A 52 -8.23 -2.97 -3.35
CA THR A 52 -8.85 -3.82 -2.32
C THR A 52 -8.06 -5.11 -2.14
N THR A 53 -7.63 -5.72 -3.24
CA THR A 53 -6.81 -6.95 -3.19
C THR A 53 -5.49 -6.68 -2.47
N GLU A 54 -4.83 -5.58 -2.77
CA GLU A 54 -3.56 -5.27 -2.10
C GLU A 54 -3.76 -4.98 -0.61
N LEU A 55 -4.86 -4.30 -0.25
CA LEU A 55 -5.16 -4.04 1.15
C LEU A 55 -5.42 -5.35 1.91
N ALA A 56 -6.12 -6.30 1.30
CA ALA A 56 -6.35 -7.60 1.92
C ALA A 56 -5.02 -8.33 2.16
N TRP A 57 -4.13 -8.30 1.18
CA TRP A 57 -2.81 -8.91 1.34
C TRP A 57 -2.01 -8.25 2.47
N LEU A 58 -2.01 -6.92 2.51
CA LEU A 58 -1.31 -6.19 3.56
C LEU A 58 -1.88 -6.50 4.94
N ALA A 59 -3.20 -6.65 5.05
CA ALA A 59 -3.84 -6.99 6.31
C ALA A 59 -3.48 -8.41 6.76
N GLU A 60 -3.49 -9.37 5.83
CA GLU A 60 -3.13 -10.75 6.13
C GLU A 60 -1.70 -10.87 6.64
N ASN A 61 -0.83 -9.98 6.19
CA ASN A 61 0.58 -9.99 6.59
C ASN A 61 0.88 -9.06 7.76
N GLY A 62 -0.15 -8.45 8.34
CA GLY A 62 0.01 -7.65 9.54
C GLY A 62 0.57 -6.26 9.34
N PHE A 63 0.53 -5.75 8.12
CA PHE A 63 1.05 -4.41 7.81
C PHE A 63 0.00 -3.32 7.89
N VAL A 64 -1.28 -3.68 7.76
CA VAL A 64 -2.39 -2.76 7.98
C VAL A 64 -3.49 -3.48 8.74
N THR A 65 -4.40 -2.70 9.34
CA THR A 65 -5.68 -3.20 9.81
C THR A 65 -6.75 -2.61 8.92
N LEU A 66 -7.83 -3.35 8.72
CA LEU A 66 -8.94 -2.91 7.88
C LEU A 66 -10.18 -2.66 8.72
N GLY A 67 -10.90 -1.60 8.39
CA GLY A 67 -12.16 -1.28 8.99
C GLY A 67 -13.12 -0.77 7.92
N GLY A 68 -14.22 -0.15 8.36
CA GLY A 68 -15.22 0.36 7.44
C GLY A 68 -16.08 -0.74 6.85
N ARG A 69 -16.89 -0.37 5.86
CA ARG A 69 -17.78 -1.32 5.20
C ARG A 69 -17.04 -2.01 4.08
N GLU A 70 -17.56 -3.16 3.68
CA GLU A 70 -16.94 -3.98 2.64
C GLU A 70 -16.76 -3.22 1.32
N ASP A 71 -17.71 -2.37 0.98
CA ASP A 71 -17.66 -1.56 -0.24
C ASP A 71 -16.86 -0.26 -0.07
N PHE A 72 -16.44 0.06 1.14
CA PHE A 72 -15.66 1.27 1.42
C PHE A 72 -14.68 0.99 2.55
N ARG A 73 -13.62 0.25 2.23
CA ARG A 73 -12.61 -0.13 3.21
C ARG A 73 -11.79 1.07 3.66
N VAL A 74 -11.48 1.07 4.94
CA VAL A 74 -10.55 2.02 5.56
C VAL A 74 -9.36 1.20 6.04
N ALA A 75 -8.16 1.68 5.74
CA ALA A 75 -6.93 0.99 6.11
C ALA A 75 -6.11 1.87 7.06
N THR A 76 -5.55 1.26 8.08
CA THR A 76 -4.64 1.93 9.02
C THR A 76 -3.34 1.15 9.05
N ALA A 77 -2.20 1.81 8.86
CA ALA A 77 -0.91 1.15 8.94
C ALA A 77 -0.62 0.74 10.38
N THR A 78 -0.12 -0.50 10.54
CA THR A 78 0.37 -0.97 11.83
C THR A 78 1.81 -0.48 12.03
N GLY A 79 2.35 -0.69 13.23
CA GLY A 79 3.77 -0.40 13.46
C GLY A 79 4.67 -1.13 12.48
N ARG A 80 4.36 -2.39 12.15
CA ARG A 80 5.11 -3.15 11.14
C ARG A 80 5.01 -2.51 9.76
N GLY A 81 3.83 -2.03 9.39
CA GLY A 81 3.64 -1.34 8.11
C GLY A 81 4.43 -0.05 8.04
N VAL A 82 4.45 0.71 9.13
CA VAL A 82 5.22 1.95 9.21
C VAL A 82 6.72 1.65 9.03
N GLU A 83 7.23 0.59 9.66
CA GLU A 83 8.64 0.22 9.52
C GLU A 83 9.01 -0.13 8.08
N ILE A 84 8.12 -0.79 7.36
CA ILE A 84 8.32 -1.06 5.93
C ILE A 84 8.35 0.25 5.14
N ALA A 85 7.39 1.13 5.40
CA ALA A 85 7.29 2.41 4.68
C ALA A 85 8.54 3.26 4.85
N LEU A 86 9.14 3.23 6.03
CA LEU A 86 10.33 4.00 6.35
C LEU A 86 11.63 3.30 5.94
N GLY A 87 11.55 2.10 5.41
CA GLY A 87 12.74 1.35 4.98
C GLY A 87 13.51 0.69 6.11
N ARG A 88 12.93 0.64 7.30
CA ARG A 88 13.58 0.02 8.46
C ARG A 88 13.38 -1.48 8.52
N ALA A 89 12.38 -1.99 7.80
CA ALA A 89 12.13 -3.41 7.64
C ALA A 89 11.85 -3.67 6.18
N THR A 90 12.01 -4.92 5.75
CA THR A 90 11.77 -5.29 4.36
C THR A 90 10.92 -6.54 4.28
N HIS A 91 10.29 -6.74 3.13
CA HIS A 91 9.53 -7.95 2.84
C HIS A 91 9.72 -8.30 1.37
N PRO A 92 9.94 -9.59 1.03
CA PRO A 92 10.21 -9.97 -0.37
C PRO A 92 9.09 -9.57 -1.35
N GLU A 93 7.86 -9.48 -0.87
CA GLU A 93 6.71 -9.18 -1.72
C GLU A 93 6.30 -7.71 -1.69
N ILE A 94 7.14 -6.85 -1.10
CA ILE A 94 6.95 -5.40 -1.11
C ILE A 94 8.21 -4.77 -1.66
N LYS A 95 8.05 -3.84 -2.60
CA LYS A 95 9.20 -3.14 -3.15
C LYS A 95 9.94 -2.41 -2.05
N ARG A 96 11.27 -2.47 -2.08
CA ARG A 96 12.11 -1.72 -1.13
C ARG A 96 12.13 -0.25 -1.53
N PRO A 97 12.08 0.68 -0.56
CA PRO A 97 12.26 2.09 -0.87
C PRO A 97 13.63 2.30 -1.53
N GLY A 98 13.65 3.13 -2.55
CA GLY A 98 14.88 3.47 -3.22
C GLY A 98 15.75 4.38 -2.35
N PRO A 99 17.01 4.59 -2.76
CA PRO A 99 17.88 5.51 -2.03
C PRO A 99 17.29 6.92 -2.08
N ARG A 100 17.48 7.65 -1.00
CA ARG A 100 17.04 9.03 -0.96
C ARG A 100 18.06 9.93 -1.62
N ALA A 101 17.55 10.83 -2.41
CA ALA A 101 18.40 11.85 -2.99
C ALA A 101 18.70 12.90 -1.93
#